data_d8f83cbe6dc540af53301c8df344f819
#
_entry.id   d8f83cbe6dc540af53301c8df344f819
#
_cell.length_a   1.000
_cell.length_b   1.000
_cell.length_c   1.000
_cell.angle_alpha   90.00
_cell.angle_beta   90.00
_cell.angle_gamma   90.00
#
_symmetry.space_group_name_H-M   'P 1'
#
loop_
_entity.id
_entity.type
_entity.pdbx_description
1 polymer ?
#
loop_
_entity_poly.entity_id
_entity_poly.type
_entity_poly.pdbx_seq_one_letter_code
_entity_poly.pdbx_strand_id
1 'polypeptide(L)'
;MQAVIDSLVGVVTGVFTLGEADLITIGINMIMGLSMFLPMTVGQLSFGQAGFMSIGAHIAVVLTLYAGVSFPIALLVAGLGSGLAGFLVGVPVLRLRGLLLALVTFAFAQVVEVFFLNFKPTGAAEGIRGIFPYTNLWYVCGFLGLLVLFLARLRRSRMGRAFDAVKLDETAAEAMGIDVTRAKLTAFAAGAFVAGVGGGLYAHHAVFIQYDNFDFKRSVDIAMYMVLGGMDVLYGPLLGAFVITYLSTALQFLADWRWEVWGSIVILVMIFRPQGILGRDTLSIRRWLRAGARKEVVTGT
;
A
#
# COMPACT_ATOMS: atom_id res chain seq x y z
N MET A 1 -15.26 -12.38 -38.25
CA MET A 1 -13.85 -12.77 -38.06
C MET A 1 -12.94 -11.54 -37.98
N GLN A 2 -13.06 -10.59 -38.95
CA GLN A 2 -12.27 -9.34 -38.93
C GLN A 2 -12.49 -8.52 -37.63
N ALA A 3 -13.74 -8.31 -37.21
CA ALA A 3 -14.06 -7.56 -35.99
C ALA A 3 -13.49 -8.19 -34.71
N VAL A 4 -13.36 -9.52 -34.68
CA VAL A 4 -12.72 -10.24 -33.53
C VAL A 4 -11.20 -10.06 -33.57
N ILE A 5 -10.60 -10.05 -34.75
CA ILE A 5 -9.15 -9.82 -34.94
C ILE A 5 -8.82 -8.37 -34.58
N ASP A 6 -9.60 -7.40 -35.03
CA ASP A 6 -9.41 -5.99 -34.72
C ASP A 6 -9.60 -5.71 -33.23
N SER A 7 -10.56 -6.41 -32.60
CA SER A 7 -10.74 -6.37 -31.11
C SER A 7 -9.54 -7.00 -30.42
N LEU A 8 -9.01 -8.13 -30.85
CA LEU A 8 -7.83 -8.77 -30.24
C LEU A 8 -6.56 -7.95 -30.47
N VAL A 9 -6.39 -7.35 -31.65
CA VAL A 9 -5.25 -6.45 -31.92
C VAL A 9 -5.36 -5.19 -31.08
N GLY A 10 -6.54 -4.61 -30.92
CA GLY A 10 -6.80 -3.47 -30.04
C GLY A 10 -6.52 -3.80 -28.54
N VAL A 11 -6.87 -5.01 -28.12
CA VAL A 11 -6.55 -5.52 -26.78
C VAL A 11 -5.05 -5.71 -26.60
N VAL A 12 -4.36 -6.33 -27.54
CA VAL A 12 -2.90 -6.56 -27.46
C VAL A 12 -2.14 -5.23 -27.48
N THR A 13 -2.53 -4.29 -28.34
CA THR A 13 -1.91 -2.95 -28.36
C THR A 13 -2.26 -2.14 -27.10
N GLY A 14 -3.48 -2.21 -26.60
CA GLY A 14 -3.90 -1.56 -25.35
C GLY A 14 -3.21 -2.11 -24.10
N VAL A 15 -2.90 -3.40 -24.07
CA VAL A 15 -2.13 -4.04 -22.98
C VAL A 15 -0.67 -3.54 -22.96
N PHE A 16 -0.11 -3.15 -24.12
CA PHE A 16 1.28 -2.67 -24.19
C PHE A 16 1.45 -1.14 -24.08
N THR A 17 0.37 -0.37 -24.15
CA THR A 17 0.43 1.11 -24.04
C THR A 17 -0.10 1.57 -22.70
N LEU A 18 0.77 1.57 -21.67
CA LEU A 18 0.47 2.24 -20.39
C LEU A 18 0.43 3.75 -20.64
N GLY A 19 -0.74 4.36 -20.43
CA GLY A 19 -0.88 5.81 -20.42
C GLY A 19 -0.22 6.46 -19.19
N GLU A 20 -0.01 7.77 -19.23
CA GLU A 20 0.54 8.50 -18.08
C GLU A 20 -0.37 8.33 -16.83
N ALA A 21 -1.69 8.32 -17.01
CA ALA A 21 -2.66 8.13 -15.94
C ALA A 21 -2.53 6.75 -15.27
N ASP A 22 -2.26 5.70 -16.07
CA ASP A 22 -2.05 4.35 -15.52
C ASP A 22 -0.76 4.28 -14.70
N LEU A 23 0.32 4.91 -15.17
CA LEU A 23 1.59 4.98 -14.44
C LEU A 23 1.45 5.74 -13.11
N ILE A 24 0.70 6.83 -13.09
CA ILE A 24 0.38 7.59 -11.87
C ILE A 24 -0.40 6.68 -10.90
N THR A 25 -1.43 5.99 -11.38
CA THR A 25 -2.25 5.07 -10.57
C THR A 25 -1.41 3.94 -9.99
N ILE A 26 -0.55 3.31 -10.80
CA ILE A 26 0.40 2.28 -10.36
C ILE A 26 1.31 2.84 -9.27
N GLY A 27 1.88 4.03 -9.46
CA GLY A 27 2.76 4.67 -8.49
C GLY A 27 2.08 4.97 -7.16
N ILE A 28 0.83 5.48 -7.20
CA ILE A 28 0.02 5.71 -5.98
C ILE A 28 -0.25 4.39 -5.25
N ASN A 29 -0.61 3.34 -5.98
CA ASN A 29 -0.84 2.02 -5.39
C ASN A 29 0.44 1.40 -4.80
N MET A 30 1.61 1.65 -5.41
CA MET A 30 2.90 1.28 -4.83
C MET A 30 3.16 2.02 -3.51
N ILE A 31 2.86 3.33 -3.43
CA ILE A 31 2.96 4.11 -2.19
C ILE A 31 2.02 3.53 -1.13
N MET A 32 0.78 3.16 -1.49
CA MET A 32 -0.17 2.54 -0.58
C MET A 32 0.29 1.16 -0.10
N GLY A 33 0.88 0.34 -0.96
CA GLY A 33 1.50 -0.93 -0.57
C GLY A 33 2.64 -0.73 0.44
N LEU A 34 3.50 0.28 0.24
CA LEU A 34 4.57 0.62 1.17
C LEU A 34 4.05 1.23 2.49
N SER A 35 2.89 1.91 2.48
CA SER A 35 2.26 2.41 3.70
C SER A 35 1.87 1.27 4.64
N MET A 36 1.38 0.17 4.10
CA MET A 36 1.05 -1.04 4.87
C MET A 36 2.29 -1.86 5.25
N PHE A 37 3.35 -1.79 4.46
CA PHE A 37 4.61 -2.47 4.74
C PHE A 37 5.26 -1.96 6.05
N LEU A 38 5.12 -0.67 6.38
CA LEU A 38 5.70 -0.06 7.58
C LEU A 38 5.23 -0.73 8.89
N PRO A 39 3.93 -0.80 9.22
CA PRO A 39 3.48 -1.55 10.40
C PRO A 39 3.82 -3.04 10.30
N MET A 40 3.90 -3.63 9.11
CA MET A 40 4.28 -5.03 8.95
C MET A 40 5.76 -5.29 9.29
N THR A 41 6.63 -4.29 9.26
CA THR A 41 8.04 -4.42 9.73
C THR A 41 8.15 -4.74 11.21
N VAL A 42 7.14 -4.44 12.01
CA VAL A 42 7.03 -4.78 13.44
C VAL A 42 6.01 -5.90 13.71
N GLY A 43 5.58 -6.62 12.65
CA GLY A 43 4.64 -7.73 12.76
C GLY A 43 3.17 -7.33 12.91
N GLN A 44 2.80 -6.08 12.60
CA GLN A 44 1.43 -5.59 12.71
C GLN A 44 0.72 -5.62 11.35
N LEU A 45 -0.30 -6.46 11.21
CA LEU A 45 -1.19 -6.45 10.07
C LEU A 45 -2.32 -5.44 10.31
N SER A 46 -2.39 -4.39 9.50
CA SER A 46 -3.37 -3.31 9.64
C SER A 46 -4.19 -3.15 8.36
N PHE A 47 -5.50 -3.21 8.46
CA PHE A 47 -6.43 -2.90 7.37
C PHE A 47 -6.96 -1.45 7.43
N GLY A 48 -6.38 -0.61 8.27
CA GLY A 48 -6.79 0.79 8.42
C GLY A 48 -6.23 1.75 7.36
N GLN A 49 -5.44 1.26 6.42
CA GLN A 49 -4.71 2.13 5.48
C GLN A 49 -5.63 2.94 4.57
N ALA A 50 -6.79 2.39 4.16
CA ALA A 50 -7.78 3.14 3.38
C ALA A 50 -8.39 4.30 4.20
N GLY A 51 -8.61 4.11 5.51
CA GLY A 51 -9.06 5.20 6.38
C GLY A 51 -8.04 6.33 6.48
N PHE A 52 -6.75 6.02 6.67
CA PHE A 52 -5.69 7.03 6.66
C PHE A 52 -5.52 7.70 5.30
N MET A 53 -5.69 6.95 4.21
CA MET A 53 -5.75 7.47 2.85
C MET A 53 -6.89 8.47 2.69
N SER A 54 -8.09 8.15 3.20
CA SER A 54 -9.27 9.02 3.19
C SER A 54 -9.01 10.33 3.93
N ILE A 55 -8.49 10.26 5.17
CA ILE A 55 -8.14 11.45 5.97
C ILE A 55 -7.18 12.35 5.19
N GLY A 56 -6.10 11.78 4.63
CA GLY A 56 -5.13 12.55 3.86
C GLY A 56 -5.70 13.15 2.59
N ALA A 57 -6.54 12.41 1.86
CA ALA A 57 -7.21 12.89 0.65
C ALA A 57 -8.06 14.13 0.94
N HIS A 58 -8.92 14.05 1.96
CA HIS A 58 -9.80 15.15 2.34
C HIS A 58 -9.02 16.37 2.88
N ILE A 59 -7.97 16.15 3.70
CA ILE A 59 -7.12 17.25 4.18
C ILE A 59 -6.44 17.95 3.00
N ALA A 60 -5.83 17.20 2.08
CA ALA A 60 -5.13 17.76 0.92
C ALA A 60 -6.08 18.61 0.06
N VAL A 61 -7.28 18.07 -0.24
CA VAL A 61 -8.27 18.76 -1.07
C VAL A 61 -8.82 20.02 -0.38
N VAL A 62 -9.14 19.93 0.91
CA VAL A 62 -9.62 21.10 1.67
C VAL A 62 -8.57 22.23 1.66
N LEU A 63 -7.29 21.90 1.85
CA LEU A 63 -6.22 22.89 1.86
C LEU A 63 -5.99 23.50 0.47
N THR A 64 -6.02 22.72 -0.59
CA THR A 64 -5.78 23.23 -1.94
C THR A 64 -6.98 24.00 -2.50
N LEU A 65 -8.21 23.51 -2.27
CA LEU A 65 -9.42 24.04 -2.86
C LEU A 65 -9.94 25.26 -2.09
N TYR A 66 -9.97 25.21 -0.75
CA TYR A 66 -10.56 26.28 0.08
C TYR A 66 -9.52 27.23 0.69
N ALA A 67 -8.33 26.74 1.02
CA ALA A 67 -7.30 27.57 1.62
C ALA A 67 -6.23 28.08 0.63
N GLY A 68 -6.26 27.64 -0.65
CA GLY A 68 -5.31 28.05 -1.68
C GLY A 68 -3.85 27.68 -1.39
N VAL A 69 -3.63 26.68 -0.52
CA VAL A 69 -2.29 26.23 -0.13
C VAL A 69 -1.64 25.51 -1.30
N SER A 70 -0.33 25.71 -1.50
CA SER A 70 0.41 25.03 -2.56
C SER A 70 0.40 23.51 -2.36
N PHE A 71 0.28 22.78 -3.45
CA PHE A 71 0.10 21.31 -3.45
C PHE A 71 1.13 20.53 -2.62
N PRO A 72 2.47 20.80 -2.70
CA PRO A 72 3.45 20.10 -1.88
C PRO A 72 3.26 20.29 -0.37
N ILE A 73 2.86 21.50 0.05
CA ILE A 73 2.57 21.79 1.46
C ILE A 73 1.29 21.07 1.90
N ALA A 74 0.25 21.07 1.06
CA ALA A 74 -0.99 20.34 1.33
C ALA A 74 -0.74 18.85 1.48
N LEU A 75 0.13 18.24 0.66
CA LEU A 75 0.53 16.83 0.80
C LEU A 75 1.25 16.55 2.13
N LEU A 76 2.15 17.44 2.53
CA LEU A 76 2.89 17.31 3.80
C LEU A 76 1.94 17.39 4.99
N VAL A 77 1.01 18.37 4.99
CA VAL A 77 0.00 18.52 6.05
C VAL A 77 -0.97 17.33 6.05
N ALA A 78 -1.37 16.83 4.89
CA ALA A 78 -2.20 15.62 4.75
C ALA A 78 -1.51 14.39 5.37
N GLY A 79 -0.23 14.21 5.07
CA GLY A 79 0.58 13.15 5.69
C GLY A 79 0.68 13.31 7.20
N LEU A 80 1.00 14.52 7.70
CA LEU A 80 1.08 14.79 9.14
C LEU A 80 -0.26 14.59 9.85
N GLY A 81 -1.37 15.05 9.25
CA GLY A 81 -2.71 14.85 9.81
C GLY A 81 -3.09 13.37 9.90
N SER A 82 -2.82 12.60 8.83
CA SER A 82 -3.05 11.15 8.84
C SER A 82 -2.09 10.44 9.81
N GLY A 83 -0.82 10.86 9.88
CA GLY A 83 0.15 10.33 10.84
C GLY A 83 -0.25 10.59 12.28
N LEU A 84 -0.78 11.79 12.60
CA LEU A 84 -1.32 12.12 13.91
C LEU A 84 -2.55 11.27 14.24
N ALA A 85 -3.48 11.10 13.28
CA ALA A 85 -4.62 10.19 13.44
C ALA A 85 -4.14 8.75 13.70
N GLY A 86 -3.12 8.28 12.95
CA GLY A 86 -2.49 6.99 13.16
C GLY A 86 -1.85 6.87 14.54
N PHE A 87 -1.19 7.91 15.03
CA PHE A 87 -0.65 7.95 16.38
C PHE A 87 -1.75 7.84 17.45
N LEU A 88 -2.80 8.67 17.34
CA LEU A 88 -3.91 8.68 18.31
C LEU A 88 -4.65 7.35 18.36
N VAL A 89 -4.97 6.78 17.19
CA VAL A 89 -5.64 5.47 17.08
C VAL A 89 -4.68 4.35 17.50
N GLY A 90 -3.40 4.47 17.17
CA GLY A 90 -2.38 3.49 17.52
C GLY A 90 -2.26 3.26 19.04
N VAL A 91 -2.33 4.30 19.86
CA VAL A 91 -2.18 4.18 21.32
C VAL A 91 -3.11 3.13 21.94
N PRO A 92 -4.44 3.14 21.71
CA PRO A 92 -5.32 2.10 22.24
C PRO A 92 -5.26 0.80 21.44
N VAL A 93 -5.14 0.86 20.10
CA VAL A 93 -5.28 -0.30 19.21
C VAL A 93 -4.07 -1.22 19.25
N LEU A 94 -2.87 -0.70 19.45
CA LEU A 94 -1.64 -1.49 19.45
C LEU A 94 -1.44 -2.38 20.69
N ARG A 95 -2.35 -2.32 21.65
CA ARG A 95 -2.42 -3.31 22.74
C ARG A 95 -2.99 -4.64 22.28
N LEU A 96 -3.68 -4.64 21.13
CA LEU A 96 -4.24 -5.83 20.51
C LEU A 96 -3.18 -6.52 19.63
N ARG A 97 -3.32 -7.83 19.44
CA ARG A 97 -2.37 -8.65 18.67
C ARG A 97 -3.10 -9.47 17.60
N GLY A 98 -2.39 -9.80 16.53
CA GLY A 98 -2.86 -10.72 15.49
C GLY A 98 -4.16 -10.27 14.82
N LEU A 99 -5.14 -11.16 14.72
CA LEU A 99 -6.39 -10.93 14.01
C LEU A 99 -7.25 -9.80 14.64
N LEU A 100 -7.21 -9.66 15.97
CA LEU A 100 -7.97 -8.60 16.66
C LEU A 100 -7.48 -7.21 16.26
N LEU A 101 -6.17 -7.02 16.09
CA LEU A 101 -5.60 -5.77 15.60
C LEU A 101 -6.11 -5.47 14.18
N ALA A 102 -6.10 -6.47 13.31
CA ALA A 102 -6.58 -6.34 11.93
C ALA A 102 -8.05 -5.94 11.87
N LEU A 103 -8.91 -6.58 12.67
CA LEU A 103 -10.35 -6.28 12.74
C LEU A 103 -10.64 -4.87 13.27
N VAL A 104 -9.93 -4.43 14.32
CA VAL A 104 -10.15 -3.10 14.90
C VAL A 104 -9.63 -2.01 13.97
N THR A 105 -8.50 -2.21 13.30
CA THR A 105 -8.01 -1.25 12.29
C THR A 105 -8.92 -1.19 11.07
N PHE A 106 -9.53 -2.29 10.69
CA PHE A 106 -10.58 -2.31 9.67
C PHE A 106 -11.83 -1.53 10.12
N ALA A 107 -12.33 -1.79 11.34
CA ALA A 107 -13.46 -1.03 11.89
C ALA A 107 -13.17 0.48 11.94
N PHE A 108 -11.94 0.88 12.27
CA PHE A 108 -11.52 2.28 12.20
C PHE A 108 -11.66 2.85 10.78
N ALA A 109 -11.24 2.12 9.74
CA ALA A 109 -11.40 2.58 8.36
C ALA A 109 -12.88 2.80 8.00
N GLN A 110 -13.79 1.91 8.46
CA GLN A 110 -15.24 2.06 8.27
C GLN A 110 -15.81 3.26 9.04
N VAL A 111 -15.32 3.52 10.25
CA VAL A 111 -15.73 4.72 11.02
C VAL A 111 -15.31 6.00 10.28
N VAL A 112 -14.11 6.04 9.69
CA VAL A 112 -13.65 7.19 8.88
C VAL A 112 -14.50 7.35 7.62
N GLU A 113 -14.86 6.28 6.95
CA GLU A 113 -15.76 6.29 5.78
C GLU A 113 -17.12 6.90 6.14
N VAL A 114 -17.77 6.40 7.21
CA VAL A 114 -19.05 6.92 7.71
C VAL A 114 -18.94 8.37 8.21
N PHE A 115 -17.79 8.75 8.77
CA PHE A 115 -17.53 10.12 9.17
C PHE A 115 -17.59 11.06 7.95
N PHE A 116 -16.85 10.76 6.86
CA PHE A 116 -16.86 11.59 5.66
C PHE A 116 -18.19 11.53 4.89
N LEU A 117 -18.92 10.41 4.95
CA LEU A 117 -20.29 10.31 4.42
C LEU A 117 -21.23 11.37 5.04
N ASN A 118 -21.04 11.71 6.31
CA ASN A 118 -21.92 12.64 7.05
C ASN A 118 -21.30 14.03 7.23
N PHE A 119 -20.05 14.25 6.88
CA PHE A 119 -19.34 15.50 7.12
C PHE A 119 -19.60 16.52 6.02
N LYS A 120 -20.58 17.40 6.25
CA LYS A 120 -21.06 18.41 5.29
C LYS A 120 -19.96 19.31 4.67
N PRO A 121 -18.92 19.76 5.41
CA PRO A 121 -17.88 20.61 4.82
C PRO A 121 -17.10 19.97 3.66
N THR A 122 -17.10 18.64 3.55
CA THR A 122 -16.45 17.88 2.48
C THR A 122 -17.45 17.31 1.47
N GLY A 123 -18.65 17.92 1.36
CA GLY A 123 -19.68 17.48 0.43
C GLY A 123 -20.48 16.25 0.87
N ALA A 124 -20.14 15.64 2.01
CA ALA A 124 -20.83 14.44 2.55
C ALA A 124 -21.02 13.35 1.46
N ALA A 125 -22.24 12.87 1.27
CA ALA A 125 -22.56 11.84 0.27
C ALA A 125 -22.32 12.26 -1.19
N GLU A 126 -22.34 13.56 -1.50
CA GLU A 126 -22.12 14.07 -2.86
C GLU A 126 -20.65 14.10 -3.26
N GLY A 127 -19.74 14.01 -2.28
CA GLY A 127 -18.30 14.12 -2.49
C GLY A 127 -17.80 15.51 -2.86
N ILE A 128 -16.51 15.64 -3.13
CA ILE A 128 -15.88 16.91 -3.52
C ILE A 128 -15.55 16.87 -5.00
N ARG A 129 -16.10 17.85 -5.74
CA ARG A 129 -15.86 18.04 -7.17
C ARG A 129 -15.01 19.29 -7.42
N GLY A 130 -14.43 19.38 -8.63
CA GLY A 130 -13.66 20.55 -9.03
C GLY A 130 -12.25 20.59 -8.45
N ILE A 131 -11.72 19.42 -8.08
CA ILE A 131 -10.34 19.29 -7.60
C ILE A 131 -9.39 19.53 -8.79
N PHE A 132 -8.39 20.39 -8.62
CA PHE A 132 -7.40 20.64 -9.66
C PHE A 132 -6.45 19.44 -9.80
N PRO A 133 -6.13 18.99 -11.03
CA PRO A 133 -5.25 17.85 -11.31
C PRO A 133 -3.76 18.22 -11.12
N TYR A 134 -3.35 18.46 -9.88
CA TYR A 134 -1.96 18.78 -9.57
C TYR A 134 -1.02 17.57 -9.57
N THR A 135 -1.57 16.35 -9.46
CA THR A 135 -0.77 15.13 -9.44
C THR A 135 -0.30 14.77 -10.85
N ASN A 136 0.99 14.80 -11.05
CA ASN A 136 1.66 14.33 -12.26
C ASN A 136 2.67 13.23 -11.92
N LEU A 137 3.21 12.57 -12.96
CA LEU A 137 4.14 11.47 -12.79
C LEU A 137 5.38 11.85 -11.97
N TRP A 138 5.87 13.10 -12.08
CA TRP A 138 7.06 13.57 -11.36
C TRP A 138 6.85 13.62 -9.85
N TYR A 139 5.69 14.08 -9.37
CA TYR A 139 5.37 14.07 -7.93
C TYR A 139 5.29 12.67 -7.39
N VAL A 140 4.65 11.76 -8.12
CA VAL A 140 4.48 10.35 -7.70
C VAL A 140 5.83 9.63 -7.68
N CYS A 141 6.62 9.71 -8.75
CA CYS A 141 7.94 9.10 -8.82
C CYS A 141 8.91 9.71 -7.80
N GLY A 142 8.88 11.04 -7.62
CA GLY A 142 9.70 11.74 -6.64
C GLY A 142 9.41 11.27 -5.21
N PHE A 143 8.13 11.23 -4.82
CA PHE A 143 7.74 10.76 -3.49
C PHE A 143 8.01 9.26 -3.30
N LEU A 144 7.69 8.45 -4.30
CA LEU A 144 7.97 7.01 -4.26
C LEU A 144 9.48 6.73 -4.13
N GLY A 145 10.31 7.41 -4.91
CA GLY A 145 11.77 7.30 -4.83
C GLY A 145 12.30 7.71 -3.45
N LEU A 146 11.83 8.85 -2.91
CA LEU A 146 12.18 9.31 -1.57
C LEU A 146 11.76 8.29 -0.51
N LEU A 147 10.55 7.73 -0.62
CA LEU A 147 10.01 6.74 0.32
C LEU A 147 10.81 5.44 0.29
N VAL A 148 11.15 4.94 -0.90
CA VAL A 148 11.99 3.72 -1.06
C VAL A 148 13.38 3.96 -0.46
N LEU A 149 14.00 5.11 -0.72
CA LEU A 149 15.31 5.47 -0.12
C LEU A 149 15.22 5.58 1.40
N PHE A 150 14.17 6.22 1.92
CA PHE A 150 13.93 6.32 3.36
C PHE A 150 13.80 4.93 3.99
N LEU A 151 12.96 4.06 3.44
CA LEU A 151 12.74 2.70 3.94
C LEU A 151 14.00 1.82 3.84
N ALA A 152 14.77 1.95 2.76
CA ALA A 152 16.04 1.24 2.60
C ALA A 152 17.07 1.67 3.67
N ARG A 153 17.11 2.97 4.00
CA ARG A 153 17.96 3.48 5.10
C ARG A 153 17.42 3.09 6.48
N LEU A 154 16.11 3.17 6.67
CA LEU A 154 15.44 2.76 7.91
C LEU A 154 15.80 1.30 8.25
N ARG A 155 15.71 0.38 7.31
CA ARG A 155 16.05 -1.04 7.52
C ARG A 155 17.52 -1.28 7.93
N ARG A 156 18.44 -0.41 7.52
CA ARG A 156 19.87 -0.47 7.92
C ARG A 156 20.16 0.26 9.22
N SER A 157 19.23 1.05 9.74
CA SER A 157 19.38 1.86 10.95
C SER A 157 19.22 1.04 12.23
N ARG A 158 19.51 1.68 13.39
CA ARG A 158 19.24 1.08 14.72
C ARG A 158 17.74 0.81 14.91
N MET A 159 16.89 1.73 14.42
CA MET A 159 15.43 1.61 14.50
C MET A 159 14.90 0.42 13.67
N GLY A 160 15.43 0.22 12.46
CA GLY A 160 15.05 -0.92 11.62
C GLY A 160 15.41 -2.26 12.27
N ARG A 161 16.58 -2.35 12.90
CA ARG A 161 16.97 -3.56 13.66
C ARG A 161 16.07 -3.80 14.88
N ALA A 162 15.65 -2.74 15.56
CA ALA A 162 14.68 -2.84 16.65
C ALA A 162 13.32 -3.34 16.13
N PHE A 163 12.87 -2.87 14.97
CA PHE A 163 11.65 -3.35 14.32
C PHE A 163 11.72 -4.84 13.98
N ASP A 164 12.83 -5.29 13.38
CA ASP A 164 13.04 -6.71 13.08
C ASP A 164 13.05 -7.56 14.35
N ALA A 165 13.66 -7.08 15.47
CA ALA A 165 13.66 -7.79 16.74
C ALA A 165 12.23 -7.93 17.32
N VAL A 166 11.45 -6.84 17.32
CA VAL A 166 10.04 -6.84 17.78
C VAL A 166 9.18 -7.78 16.93
N LYS A 167 9.41 -7.82 15.61
CA LYS A 167 8.70 -8.72 14.70
C LYS A 167 8.95 -10.18 15.00
N LEU A 168 10.19 -10.53 15.39
CA LEU A 168 10.58 -11.91 15.70
C LEU A 168 10.03 -12.40 17.02
N ASP A 169 10.24 -11.63 18.10
CA ASP A 169 9.76 -11.94 19.45
C ASP A 169 9.70 -10.67 20.28
N GLU A 170 8.47 -10.26 20.65
CA GLU A 170 8.22 -9.06 21.44
C GLU A 170 8.83 -9.18 22.86
N THR A 171 8.71 -10.36 23.49
CA THR A 171 9.19 -10.61 24.85
C THR A 171 10.71 -10.57 24.92
N ALA A 172 11.36 -11.20 23.95
CA ALA A 172 12.82 -11.16 23.85
C ALA A 172 13.34 -9.75 23.55
N ALA A 173 12.63 -8.98 22.71
CA ALA A 173 12.96 -7.59 22.41
C ALA A 173 12.86 -6.70 23.65
N GLU A 174 11.81 -6.85 24.47
CA GLU A 174 11.66 -6.14 25.75
C GLU A 174 12.78 -6.49 26.73
N ALA A 175 13.15 -7.77 26.84
CA ALA A 175 14.26 -8.22 27.67
C ALA A 175 15.61 -7.59 27.26
N MET A 176 15.78 -7.27 25.98
CA MET A 176 16.94 -6.57 25.43
C MET A 176 16.86 -5.04 25.57
N GLY A 177 15.83 -4.51 26.25
CA GLY A 177 15.63 -3.08 26.50
C GLY A 177 15.00 -2.30 25.34
N ILE A 178 14.38 -2.97 24.37
CA ILE A 178 13.67 -2.32 23.28
C ILE A 178 12.24 -1.97 23.75
N ASP A 179 11.87 -0.70 23.64
CA ASP A 179 10.50 -0.26 23.89
C ASP A 179 9.59 -0.70 22.73
N VAL A 180 8.94 -1.84 22.90
CA VAL A 180 8.06 -2.46 21.90
C VAL A 180 6.88 -1.56 21.54
N THR A 181 6.30 -0.87 22.54
CA THR A 181 5.16 0.02 22.33
C THR A 181 5.53 1.20 21.43
N ARG A 182 6.68 1.84 21.69
CA ARG A 182 7.17 2.94 20.85
C ARG A 182 7.53 2.46 19.44
N ALA A 183 8.16 1.30 19.32
CA ALA A 183 8.52 0.72 18.03
C ALA A 183 7.26 0.48 17.16
N LYS A 184 6.23 -0.13 17.75
CA LYS A 184 4.95 -0.37 17.10
C LYS A 184 4.24 0.93 16.71
N LEU A 185 4.15 1.88 17.63
CA LEU A 185 3.46 3.14 17.43
C LEU A 185 4.13 4.00 16.36
N THR A 186 5.46 4.06 16.34
CA THR A 186 6.21 4.80 15.32
C THR A 186 6.05 4.18 13.93
N ALA A 187 6.10 2.84 13.81
CA ALA A 187 5.89 2.16 12.54
C ALA A 187 4.45 2.37 12.02
N PHE A 188 3.46 2.30 12.90
CA PHE A 188 2.05 2.50 12.57
C PHE A 188 1.77 3.94 12.13
N ALA A 189 2.22 4.95 12.90
CA ALA A 189 2.05 6.36 12.57
C ALA A 189 2.79 6.74 11.27
N ALA A 190 3.99 6.19 11.04
CA ALA A 190 4.71 6.39 9.79
C ALA A 190 3.97 5.76 8.59
N GLY A 191 3.36 4.59 8.77
CA GLY A 191 2.49 3.98 7.75
C GLY A 191 1.28 4.84 7.43
N ALA A 192 0.61 5.38 8.47
CA ALA A 192 -0.51 6.30 8.33
C ALA A 192 -0.10 7.61 7.62
N PHE A 193 1.07 8.17 7.93
CA PHE A 193 1.63 9.33 7.24
C PHE A 193 1.78 9.07 5.72
N VAL A 194 2.38 7.95 5.36
CA VAL A 194 2.57 7.57 3.94
C VAL A 194 1.22 7.36 3.25
N ALA A 195 0.25 6.72 3.93
CA ALA A 195 -1.10 6.54 3.41
C ALA A 195 -1.79 7.90 3.17
N GLY A 196 -1.61 8.85 4.08
CA GLY A 196 -2.16 10.21 3.94
C GLY A 196 -1.61 10.97 2.74
N VAL A 197 -0.29 10.89 2.50
CA VAL A 197 0.31 11.49 1.30
C VAL A 197 -0.20 10.78 0.04
N GLY A 198 -0.27 9.44 0.05
CA GLY A 198 -0.86 8.66 -1.04
C GLY A 198 -2.31 9.06 -1.34
N GLY A 199 -3.09 9.34 -0.29
CA GLY A 199 -4.47 9.85 -0.40
C GLY A 199 -4.56 11.21 -1.06
N GLY A 200 -3.69 12.15 -0.67
CA GLY A 200 -3.60 13.48 -1.30
C GLY A 200 -3.22 13.41 -2.78
N LEU A 201 -2.25 12.55 -3.14
CA LEU A 201 -1.88 12.29 -4.53
C LEU A 201 -3.06 11.68 -5.30
N TYR A 202 -3.76 10.70 -4.72
CA TYR A 202 -4.93 10.07 -5.33
C TYR A 202 -6.04 11.08 -5.61
N ALA A 203 -6.38 11.94 -4.65
CA ALA A 203 -7.45 12.90 -4.77
C ALA A 203 -7.25 13.88 -5.93
N HIS A 204 -6.01 14.38 -6.10
CA HIS A 204 -5.66 15.31 -7.19
C HIS A 204 -5.39 14.61 -8.53
N HIS A 205 -5.29 13.28 -8.55
CA HIS A 205 -5.27 12.48 -9.76
C HIS A 205 -6.70 12.14 -10.23
N ALA A 206 -7.56 11.72 -9.29
CA ALA A 206 -8.95 11.33 -9.59
C ALA A 206 -9.87 12.53 -9.91
N VAL A 207 -9.49 13.77 -9.50
CA VAL A 207 -10.25 15.04 -9.72
C VAL A 207 -11.62 15.07 -9.05
N PHE A 208 -12.06 13.94 -8.54
CA PHE A 208 -13.30 13.75 -7.77
C PHE A 208 -13.06 12.73 -6.68
N ILE A 209 -13.46 13.03 -5.45
CA ILE A 209 -13.40 12.09 -4.33
C ILE A 209 -14.74 12.00 -3.64
N GLN A 210 -15.09 10.79 -3.28
CA GLN A 210 -16.27 10.44 -2.52
C GLN A 210 -15.86 9.45 -1.41
N TYR A 211 -16.68 9.32 -0.37
CA TYR A 211 -16.40 8.45 0.77
C TYR A 211 -16.17 6.99 0.37
N ASP A 212 -16.91 6.48 -0.63
CA ASP A 212 -16.83 5.10 -1.14
C ASP A 212 -15.52 4.76 -1.90
N ASN A 213 -14.75 5.78 -2.31
CA ASN A 213 -13.42 5.55 -2.88
C ASN A 213 -12.42 4.96 -1.87
N PHE A 214 -12.77 4.99 -0.58
CA PHE A 214 -11.93 4.55 0.53
C PHE A 214 -12.59 3.44 1.36
N ASP A 215 -13.45 2.66 0.72
CA ASP A 215 -14.25 1.59 1.30
C ASP A 215 -13.43 0.34 1.73
N PHE A 216 -14.14 -0.69 2.15
CA PHE A 216 -13.57 -2.01 2.48
C PHE A 216 -12.71 -2.58 1.36
N LYS A 217 -13.18 -2.49 0.13
CA LYS A 217 -12.49 -3.03 -1.04
C LYS A 217 -11.11 -2.39 -1.20
N ARG A 218 -11.01 -1.07 -1.00
CA ARG A 218 -9.73 -0.35 -1.05
C ARG A 218 -8.76 -0.85 0.03
N SER A 219 -9.24 -1.13 1.24
CA SER A 219 -8.43 -1.72 2.31
C SER A 219 -7.89 -3.11 1.93
N VAL A 220 -8.74 -3.94 1.32
CA VAL A 220 -8.35 -5.28 0.84
C VAL A 220 -7.34 -5.19 -0.30
N ASP A 221 -7.55 -4.30 -1.27
CA ASP A 221 -6.62 -4.11 -2.39
C ASP A 221 -5.22 -3.74 -1.89
N ILE A 222 -5.12 -2.80 -0.94
CA ILE A 222 -3.84 -2.39 -0.33
C ILE A 222 -3.16 -3.59 0.36
N ALA A 223 -3.94 -4.40 1.09
CA ALA A 223 -3.42 -5.61 1.72
C ALA A 223 -2.90 -6.62 0.69
N MET A 224 -3.62 -6.77 -0.41
CA MET A 224 -3.22 -7.69 -1.48
C MET A 224 -1.93 -7.25 -2.18
N TYR A 225 -1.66 -5.95 -2.34
CA TYR A 225 -0.39 -5.46 -2.87
C TYR A 225 0.79 -5.99 -2.04
N MET A 226 0.63 -6.01 -0.73
CA MET A 226 1.66 -6.51 0.19
C MET A 226 1.74 -8.04 0.20
N VAL A 227 0.60 -8.73 0.28
CA VAL A 227 0.54 -10.21 0.37
C VAL A 227 1.07 -10.86 -0.91
N LEU A 228 0.57 -10.41 -2.07
CA LEU A 228 1.03 -10.91 -3.37
C LEU A 228 2.48 -10.58 -3.66
N GLY A 229 2.90 -9.37 -3.34
CA GLY A 229 4.27 -8.94 -3.58
C GLY A 229 5.30 -9.64 -2.70
N GLY A 230 4.94 -9.92 -1.44
CA GLY A 230 5.79 -10.51 -0.41
C GLY A 230 5.93 -9.59 0.82
N MET A 231 5.54 -10.10 1.99
CA MET A 231 5.45 -9.34 3.23
C MET A 231 6.80 -9.00 3.89
N ASP A 232 7.87 -9.75 3.55
CA ASP A 232 9.17 -9.65 4.23
C ASP A 232 10.20 -8.82 3.48
N VAL A 233 9.91 -8.48 2.22
CA VAL A 233 10.86 -7.80 1.33
C VAL A 233 10.35 -6.42 0.97
N LEU A 234 11.22 -5.39 1.07
CA LEU A 234 10.87 -4.00 0.76
C LEU A 234 10.28 -3.81 -0.65
N TYR A 235 10.80 -4.56 -1.62
CA TYR A 235 10.35 -4.47 -3.02
C TYR A 235 9.09 -5.30 -3.31
N GLY A 236 8.65 -6.14 -2.34
CA GLY A 236 7.45 -6.94 -2.46
C GLY A 236 6.22 -6.11 -2.77
N PRO A 237 5.80 -5.19 -1.88
CA PRO A 237 4.62 -4.36 -2.11
C PRO A 237 4.64 -3.54 -3.39
N LEU A 238 5.83 -3.14 -3.86
CA LEU A 238 6.00 -2.44 -5.14
C LEU A 238 5.61 -3.33 -6.31
N LEU A 239 6.16 -4.56 -6.35
CA LEU A 239 5.82 -5.52 -7.39
C LEU A 239 4.38 -5.98 -7.30
N GLY A 240 3.86 -6.23 -6.09
CA GLY A 240 2.46 -6.60 -5.89
C GLY A 240 1.50 -5.52 -6.40
N ALA A 241 1.74 -4.26 -6.05
CA ALA A 241 0.94 -3.13 -6.53
C ALA A 241 1.05 -2.97 -8.05
N PHE A 242 2.26 -3.10 -8.62
CA PHE A 242 2.44 -3.07 -10.08
C PHE A 242 1.63 -4.16 -10.77
N VAL A 243 1.82 -5.42 -10.37
CA VAL A 243 1.17 -6.57 -11.01
C VAL A 243 -0.34 -6.47 -10.91
N ILE A 244 -0.88 -6.16 -9.73
CA ILE A 244 -2.33 -6.09 -9.51
C ILE A 244 -2.94 -4.94 -10.31
N THR A 245 -2.33 -3.74 -10.27
CA THR A 245 -2.87 -2.57 -10.97
C THR A 245 -2.76 -2.75 -12.47
N TYR A 246 -1.62 -3.23 -12.96
CA TYR A 246 -1.42 -3.52 -14.38
C TYR A 246 -2.41 -4.56 -14.88
N LEU A 247 -2.59 -5.65 -14.14
CA LEU A 247 -3.53 -6.71 -14.48
C LEU A 247 -4.98 -6.19 -14.47
N SER A 248 -5.35 -5.36 -13.51
CA SER A 248 -6.67 -4.73 -13.45
C SER A 248 -6.93 -3.84 -14.65
N THR A 249 -5.92 -3.10 -15.13
CA THR A 249 -6.00 -2.28 -16.34
C THR A 249 -6.06 -3.18 -17.60
N ALA A 250 -5.21 -4.19 -17.66
CA ALA A 250 -5.16 -5.12 -18.78
C ALA A 250 -6.46 -5.94 -18.93
N LEU A 251 -7.15 -6.25 -17.82
CA LEU A 251 -8.40 -7.02 -17.82
C LEU A 251 -9.66 -6.16 -17.99
N GLN A 252 -9.53 -4.84 -18.27
CA GLN A 252 -10.70 -3.97 -18.47
C GLN A 252 -11.60 -4.44 -19.62
N PHE A 253 -11.05 -5.13 -20.63
CA PHE A 253 -11.83 -5.68 -21.75
C PHE A 253 -12.75 -6.84 -21.35
N LEU A 254 -12.51 -7.50 -20.19
CA LEU A 254 -13.35 -8.59 -19.67
C LEU A 254 -14.54 -8.08 -18.84
N ALA A 255 -14.77 -6.75 -18.81
CA ALA A 255 -15.89 -6.05 -18.16
C ALA A 255 -16.47 -6.78 -16.92
N ASP A 256 -17.44 -7.69 -17.17
CA ASP A 256 -18.20 -8.38 -16.12
C ASP A 256 -17.40 -9.46 -15.38
N TRP A 257 -16.47 -10.13 -16.07
CA TRP A 257 -15.67 -11.25 -15.53
C TRP A 257 -14.36 -10.81 -14.87
N ARG A 258 -14.08 -9.51 -14.85
CA ARG A 258 -12.81 -8.98 -14.34
C ARG A 258 -12.53 -9.37 -12.89
N TRP A 259 -13.55 -9.36 -12.06
CA TRP A 259 -13.42 -9.65 -10.62
C TRP A 259 -13.19 -11.13 -10.33
N GLU A 260 -13.87 -12.00 -11.06
CA GLU A 260 -13.72 -13.45 -10.96
C GLU A 260 -12.35 -13.91 -11.43
N VAL A 261 -11.88 -13.40 -12.55
CA VAL A 261 -10.55 -13.67 -13.09
C VAL A 261 -9.48 -13.17 -12.13
N TRP A 262 -9.65 -11.93 -11.62
CA TRP A 262 -8.74 -11.34 -10.67
C TRP A 262 -8.65 -12.16 -9.36
N GLY A 263 -9.78 -12.52 -8.76
CA GLY A 263 -9.84 -13.37 -7.56
C GLY A 263 -9.21 -14.74 -7.78
N SER A 264 -9.45 -15.35 -8.95
CA SER A 264 -8.87 -16.64 -9.34
C SER A 264 -7.35 -16.58 -9.44
N ILE A 265 -6.80 -15.51 -10.04
CA ILE A 265 -5.35 -15.30 -10.16
C ILE A 265 -4.71 -15.14 -8.78
N VAL A 266 -5.35 -14.38 -7.89
CA VAL A 266 -4.86 -14.20 -6.51
C VAL A 266 -4.81 -15.54 -5.77
N ILE A 267 -5.88 -16.33 -5.84
CA ILE A 267 -5.96 -17.67 -5.22
C ILE A 267 -4.86 -18.57 -5.79
N LEU A 268 -4.67 -18.58 -7.10
CA LEU A 268 -3.64 -19.37 -7.77
C LEU A 268 -2.24 -18.98 -7.30
N VAL A 269 -1.93 -17.68 -7.24
CA VAL A 269 -0.63 -17.20 -6.73
C VAL A 269 -0.43 -17.61 -5.28
N MET A 270 -1.45 -17.49 -4.41
CA MET A 270 -1.35 -17.89 -3.01
C MET A 270 -1.15 -19.41 -2.83
N ILE A 271 -1.75 -20.26 -3.67
CA ILE A 271 -1.56 -21.72 -3.65
C ILE A 271 -0.14 -22.10 -4.07
N PHE A 272 0.36 -21.51 -5.17
CA PHE A 272 1.68 -21.85 -5.71
C PHE A 272 2.84 -21.14 -5.02
N ARG A 273 2.60 -19.95 -4.44
CA ARG A 273 3.62 -19.10 -3.80
C ARG A 273 3.08 -18.43 -2.55
N PRO A 274 2.90 -19.16 -1.42
CA PRO A 274 2.35 -18.60 -0.17
C PRO A 274 3.22 -17.51 0.45
N GLN A 275 4.50 -17.40 0.03
CA GLN A 275 5.44 -16.36 0.47
C GLN A 275 5.38 -15.08 -0.39
N GLY A 276 4.46 -15.01 -1.37
CA GLY A 276 4.39 -13.94 -2.36
C GLY A 276 5.38 -14.13 -3.53
N ILE A 277 5.32 -13.21 -4.50
CA ILE A 277 6.16 -13.24 -5.71
C ILE A 277 7.64 -13.10 -5.34
N LEU A 278 7.97 -12.21 -4.39
CA LEU A 278 9.31 -12.00 -3.84
C LEU A 278 9.39 -12.55 -2.39
N GLY A 279 9.64 -13.84 -2.25
CA GLY A 279 10.02 -14.43 -0.95
C GLY A 279 11.48 -14.13 -0.60
N ARG A 280 11.84 -14.17 0.70
CA ARG A 280 13.24 -14.05 1.18
C ARG A 280 14.19 -15.03 0.50
N ASP A 281 13.70 -16.20 0.10
CA ASP A 281 14.50 -17.26 -0.53
C ASP A 281 14.78 -16.99 -2.02
N THR A 282 13.95 -16.20 -2.69
CA THR A 282 14.11 -15.88 -4.12
C THR A 282 15.30 -14.92 -4.35
N LEU A 283 15.63 -14.06 -3.38
CA LEU A 283 16.78 -13.13 -3.45
C LEU A 283 18.10 -13.77 -3.04
N SER A 284 18.09 -14.99 -2.50
CA SER A 284 19.34 -15.70 -2.15
C SER A 284 19.83 -16.61 -3.31
N ILE A 285 20.15 -16.01 -4.44
CA ILE A 285 20.86 -16.67 -5.56
C ILE A 285 22.11 -17.44 -5.06
N ARG A 286 22.73 -16.99 -3.95
CA ARG A 286 23.82 -17.69 -3.28
C ARG A 286 23.45 -19.08 -2.71
N ARG A 287 22.19 -19.32 -2.31
CA ARG A 287 21.77 -20.65 -1.84
C ARG A 287 21.57 -21.62 -3.00
N TRP A 288 21.09 -21.13 -4.14
CA TRP A 288 20.89 -21.95 -5.33
C TRP A 288 22.24 -22.43 -5.89
N LEU A 289 23.24 -21.56 -5.92
CA LEU A 289 24.62 -21.92 -6.30
C LEU A 289 25.27 -22.90 -5.31
N ARG A 290 24.94 -22.84 -4.01
CA ARG A 290 25.45 -23.80 -3.00
C ARG A 290 24.71 -25.12 -2.99
N ALA A 291 23.45 -25.17 -3.39
CA ALA A 291 22.68 -26.40 -3.53
C ALA A 291 23.14 -27.24 -4.75
N GLY A 292 23.57 -26.55 -5.83
CA GLY A 292 24.22 -27.19 -6.98
C GLY A 292 25.56 -27.86 -6.61
N ALA A 293 26.41 -27.16 -5.86
CA ALA A 293 27.72 -27.65 -5.43
C ALA A 293 27.66 -28.81 -4.42
N ARG A 294 26.54 -28.96 -3.68
CA ARG A 294 26.39 -30.08 -2.72
C ARG A 294 25.91 -31.38 -3.38
N LYS A 295 25.32 -31.34 -4.56
CA LYS A 295 24.93 -32.55 -5.30
C LYS A 295 26.12 -33.22 -5.98
N GLU A 296 27.16 -32.47 -6.34
CA GLU A 296 28.35 -33.04 -6.97
C GLU A 296 29.27 -33.77 -5.97
N VAL A 297 29.20 -33.45 -4.66
CA VAL A 297 30.05 -34.10 -3.64
C VAL A 297 29.46 -35.44 -3.16
N VAL A 298 28.16 -35.72 -3.39
CA VAL A 298 27.51 -36.97 -2.95
C VAL A 298 27.50 -38.07 -4.03
N THR A 299 27.82 -37.72 -5.28
CA THR A 299 27.88 -38.69 -6.39
C THR A 299 29.29 -39.09 -6.80
N GLY A 300 30.32 -38.72 -6.02
CA GLY A 300 31.73 -38.96 -6.27
C GLY A 300 32.38 -39.99 -5.33
N THR A 301 31.61 -41.06 -4.92
CA THR A 301 32.20 -42.28 -4.31
C THR A 301 31.59 -43.50 -4.94
#